data_c1b9e5ed3da1ce0570cfc83c3099961c
#
_entry.id   c1b9e5ed3da1ce0570cfc83c3099961c
#
_cell.length_a   1.000
_cell.length_b   1.000
_cell.length_c   1.000
_cell.angle_alpha   90.00
_cell.angle_beta   90.00
_cell.angle_gamma   90.00
#
_symmetry.space_group_name_H-M   'P 1'
#
loop_
_entity.id
_entity.type
_entity.pdbx_description
1 polymer ?
#
loop_
_entity_poly.entity_id
_entity_poly.type
_entity_poly.pdbx_seq_one_letter_code
_entity_poly.pdbx_strand_id
1 'polypeptide(L)'
;MDNCYLDALAVITFFKMSDKKHLFITGDRGSGKSYLLNNILNQLEETMDMSDFFNFNYLISRRTDTPEVVIKSNLIDDGKEYVIGRPRTLTPVSPKKGNNMTSVEDGFINCACPAIMKHLMTSADSVFVIDELGYLESSCIPFQENIKSLLDNSRVLAVIRKQSTEFLDSIKSRSDVLLIDIDNTFSSISCIIMASGMSKRFGTNKLLASFNNNTLFENAINISHFVSFGKTLAVTRHDELVQICEREHIHCIKHNMPYRNDMVRLGVSRILKETNRHKSCCTQGILFLPSDQPLITKTSLQLLCLLFIYYNSSYFACNSTDKSSNANNNINNNNKICRLAFNENAGAPVIFPECYYNELLTLPLGKGGGFIAKKYPAQVVLVPAQDEYELYDIDTPDDLIRLSRYLR
;
A
#
# COMPACT_ATOMS: atom_id res chain seq x y z
N MET A 1 -11.09 -16.95 -1.27
CA MET A 1 -10.88 -15.49 -1.20
C MET A 1 -9.39 -15.32 -1.02
N ASP A 2 -8.69 -15.02 -2.10
CA ASP A 2 -7.26 -14.77 -2.05
C ASP A 2 -7.07 -13.46 -1.27
N ASN A 3 -6.39 -13.57 -0.13
CA ASN A 3 -6.10 -12.41 0.70
C ASN A 3 -5.33 -11.40 -0.15
N CYS A 4 -5.87 -10.18 -0.29
CA CYS A 4 -5.23 -9.09 -1.00
C CYS A 4 -4.03 -8.59 -0.17
N TYR A 5 -2.92 -9.34 -0.23
CA TYR A 5 -1.68 -8.95 0.45
C TYR A 5 -1.01 -7.82 -0.32
N LEU A 6 -0.45 -6.88 0.44
CA LEU A 6 0.47 -5.90 -0.15
C LEU A 6 1.65 -6.61 -0.82
N ASP A 7 2.01 -6.12 -1.97
CA ASP A 7 3.17 -6.59 -2.73
C ASP A 7 4.46 -6.09 -2.08
N ALA A 8 5.39 -6.99 -1.79
CA ALA A 8 6.64 -6.66 -1.11
C ALA A 8 7.49 -5.68 -1.92
N LEU A 9 7.56 -5.86 -3.25
CA LEU A 9 8.33 -4.97 -4.12
C LEU A 9 7.72 -3.57 -4.19
N ALA A 10 6.38 -3.47 -4.20
CA ALA A 10 5.69 -2.18 -4.11
C ALA A 10 6.01 -1.45 -2.80
N VAL A 11 6.02 -2.18 -1.67
CA VAL A 11 6.37 -1.61 -0.36
C VAL A 11 7.83 -1.19 -0.29
N ILE A 12 8.77 -2.00 -0.79
CA ILE A 12 10.20 -1.67 -0.84
C ILE A 12 10.43 -0.42 -1.70
N THR A 13 9.83 -0.37 -2.88
CA THR A 13 9.96 0.77 -3.78
C THR A 13 9.37 2.02 -3.16
N PHE A 14 8.20 1.91 -2.53
CA PHE A 14 7.58 3.00 -1.78
C PHE A 14 8.48 3.49 -0.64
N PHE A 15 9.05 2.59 0.15
CA PHE A 15 9.96 2.93 1.24
C PHE A 15 11.21 3.66 0.72
N LYS A 16 11.81 3.18 -0.38
CA LYS A 16 12.96 3.84 -1.04
C LYS A 16 12.63 5.24 -1.58
N MET A 17 11.39 5.45 -2.04
CA MET A 17 10.93 6.77 -2.54
C MET A 17 10.47 7.70 -1.41
N SER A 18 10.21 7.17 -0.22
CA SER A 18 9.96 7.96 0.97
C SER A 18 11.28 8.45 1.55
N ASP A 19 11.28 9.56 2.24
CA ASP A 19 12.44 10.09 2.99
C ASP A 19 12.58 9.46 4.39
N LYS A 20 11.90 8.33 4.64
CA LYS A 20 11.83 7.70 5.97
C LYS A 20 13.00 6.76 6.20
N LYS A 21 13.45 6.72 7.47
CA LYS A 21 14.55 5.88 7.92
C LYS A 21 14.11 4.48 8.30
N HIS A 22 12.88 4.34 8.82
CA HIS A 22 12.33 3.09 9.34
C HIS A 22 11.04 2.71 8.63
N LEU A 23 10.82 1.40 8.44
CA LEU A 23 9.57 0.85 7.93
C LEU A 23 8.89 0.00 9.01
N PHE A 24 7.66 0.38 9.37
CA PHE A 24 6.83 -0.34 10.32
C PHE A 24 5.54 -0.82 9.67
N ILE A 25 5.21 -2.08 9.88
CA ILE A 25 4.00 -2.72 9.36
C ILE A 25 3.04 -2.90 10.53
N THR A 26 1.80 -2.41 10.39
CA THR A 26 0.75 -2.62 11.38
C THR A 26 -0.49 -3.22 10.73
N GLY A 27 -1.38 -3.77 11.56
CA GLY A 27 -2.61 -4.42 11.13
C GLY A 27 -3.22 -5.25 12.24
N ASP A 28 -4.43 -5.76 12.01
CA ASP A 28 -5.14 -6.62 12.96
C ASP A 28 -4.44 -7.96 13.15
N ARG A 29 -4.84 -8.70 14.17
CA ARG A 29 -4.28 -10.03 14.43
C ARG A 29 -4.64 -10.98 13.27
N GLY A 30 -3.61 -11.62 12.71
CA GLY A 30 -3.78 -12.57 11.60
C GLY A 30 -3.91 -11.90 10.22
N SER A 31 -3.68 -10.58 10.09
CA SER A 31 -3.77 -9.85 8.82
C SER A 31 -2.59 -10.10 7.86
N GLY A 32 -1.57 -10.88 8.26
CA GLY A 32 -0.43 -11.20 7.39
C GLY A 32 0.79 -10.28 7.53
N LYS A 33 0.92 -9.53 8.63
CA LYS A 33 2.06 -8.63 8.88
C LYS A 33 3.42 -9.31 8.77
N SER A 34 3.61 -10.40 9.53
CA SER A 34 4.86 -11.17 9.51
C SER A 34 5.11 -11.84 8.15
N TYR A 35 4.05 -12.24 7.44
CA TYR A 35 4.17 -12.74 6.08
C TYR A 35 4.70 -11.66 5.12
N LEU A 36 4.16 -10.43 5.19
CA LEU A 36 4.65 -9.32 4.40
C LEU A 36 6.09 -8.96 4.77
N LEU A 37 6.42 -8.90 6.07
CA LEU A 37 7.79 -8.63 6.53
C LEU A 37 8.77 -9.67 5.94
N ASN A 38 8.45 -10.98 6.03
CA ASN A 38 9.30 -12.03 5.47
C ASN A 38 9.47 -11.92 3.96
N ASN A 39 8.39 -11.59 3.21
CA ASN A 39 8.50 -11.37 1.77
C ASN A 39 9.37 -10.16 1.42
N ILE A 40 9.31 -9.08 2.21
CA ILE A 40 10.20 -7.92 2.06
C ILE A 40 11.66 -8.33 2.29
N LEU A 41 11.95 -9.10 3.33
CA LEU A 41 13.31 -9.57 3.61
C LEU A 41 13.84 -10.45 2.47
N ASN A 42 13.06 -11.44 2.01
CA ASN A 42 13.43 -12.30 0.89
C ASN A 42 13.72 -11.50 -0.39
N GLN A 43 12.87 -10.51 -0.73
CA GLN A 43 13.09 -9.64 -1.90
C GLN A 43 14.33 -8.76 -1.76
N LEU A 44 14.66 -8.30 -0.55
CA LEU A 44 15.88 -7.54 -0.30
C LEU A 44 17.12 -8.43 -0.45
N GLU A 45 17.08 -9.68 -0.01
CA GLU A 45 18.14 -10.65 -0.20
C GLU A 45 18.38 -11.01 -1.68
N GLU A 46 17.30 -11.16 -2.47
CA GLU A 46 17.38 -11.49 -3.90
C GLU A 46 17.89 -10.34 -4.78
N THR A 47 17.60 -9.10 -4.42
CA THR A 47 17.88 -7.91 -5.24
C THR A 47 19.26 -7.29 -4.98
N MET A 48 20.00 -7.76 -3.99
CA MET A 48 21.31 -7.21 -3.64
C MET A 48 22.44 -8.04 -4.21
N ASP A 49 23.39 -7.35 -4.87
CA ASP A 49 24.65 -7.95 -5.34
C ASP A 49 25.34 -8.65 -4.16
N MET A 50 25.89 -9.85 -4.41
CA MET A 50 26.51 -10.74 -3.42
C MET A 50 27.65 -10.11 -2.59
N SER A 51 28.03 -8.87 -2.88
CA SER A 51 29.08 -8.11 -2.18
C SER A 51 28.60 -7.42 -0.90
N ASP A 52 27.30 -7.15 -0.75
CA ASP A 52 26.71 -6.53 0.43
C ASP A 52 25.79 -7.52 1.14
N PHE A 53 26.36 -8.54 1.76
CA PHE A 53 25.63 -9.46 2.64
C PHE A 53 25.01 -8.66 3.77
N PHE A 54 23.73 -8.30 3.64
CA PHE A 54 22.93 -7.85 4.76
C PHE A 54 22.66 -9.03 5.69
N ASN A 55 23.53 -9.23 6.66
CA ASN A 55 23.17 -10.01 7.84
C ASN A 55 22.14 -9.19 8.62
N PHE A 56 20.84 -9.49 8.40
CA PHE A 56 19.80 -8.93 9.23
C PHE A 56 19.99 -9.42 10.66
N ASN A 57 20.18 -8.49 11.56
CA ASN A 57 20.07 -8.79 12.99
C ASN A 57 18.60 -8.70 13.37
N TYR A 58 18.11 -9.64 14.19
CA TYR A 58 16.69 -9.70 14.47
C TYR A 58 16.34 -9.95 15.94
N LEU A 59 15.16 -9.49 16.31
CA LEU A 59 14.36 -9.91 17.44
C LEU A 59 13.05 -10.50 16.93
N ILE A 60 12.77 -11.76 17.24
CA ILE A 60 11.52 -12.42 16.85
C ILE A 60 10.83 -12.89 18.12
N SER A 61 9.56 -12.48 18.29
CA SER A 61 8.69 -13.00 19.34
C SER A 61 7.63 -13.93 18.76
N ARG A 62 7.40 -15.06 19.43
CA ARG A 62 6.42 -16.05 19.01
C ARG A 62 5.67 -16.67 20.19
N ARG A 63 4.49 -17.18 19.95
CA ARG A 63 3.82 -18.07 20.90
C ARG A 63 4.42 -19.47 20.78
N THR A 64 4.61 -20.11 21.93
CA THR A 64 4.98 -21.52 22.01
C THR A 64 3.75 -22.41 22.06
N ASP A 65 3.95 -23.74 22.01
CA ASP A 65 2.88 -24.73 22.24
C ASP A 65 2.34 -24.65 23.66
N THR A 66 3.18 -24.25 24.61
CA THR A 66 2.75 -23.75 25.93
C THR A 66 2.17 -22.33 25.74
N PRO A 67 1.22 -21.89 26.59
CA PRO A 67 0.59 -20.58 26.42
C PRO A 67 1.53 -19.39 26.78
N GLU A 68 2.82 -19.53 26.55
CA GLU A 68 3.83 -18.49 26.78
C GLU A 68 4.17 -17.74 25.47
N VAL A 69 4.72 -16.55 25.61
CA VAL A 69 5.35 -15.79 24.51
C VAL A 69 6.85 -15.74 24.80
N VAL A 70 7.63 -16.12 23.80
CA VAL A 70 9.09 -16.10 23.87
C VAL A 70 9.68 -15.14 22.86
N ILE A 71 10.91 -14.65 23.15
CA ILE A 71 11.70 -13.82 22.24
C ILE A 71 13.05 -14.49 22.01
N LYS A 72 13.61 -14.32 20.83
CA LYS A 72 14.97 -14.75 20.46
C LYS A 72 15.64 -13.76 19.53
N SER A 73 16.96 -13.84 19.46
CA SER A 73 17.81 -13.06 18.54
C SER A 73 18.92 -13.95 17.98
N ASN A 74 19.36 -13.67 16.74
CA ASN A 74 20.59 -14.29 16.18
C ASN A 74 21.88 -13.75 16.81
N LEU A 75 21.79 -12.70 17.60
CA LEU A 75 22.95 -12.09 18.26
C LEU A 75 23.24 -12.66 19.66
N ILE A 76 22.29 -13.38 20.23
CA ILE A 76 22.36 -13.86 21.63
C ILE A 76 22.17 -15.38 21.68
N ASP A 77 23.09 -16.08 22.33
CA ASP A 77 23.03 -17.51 22.66
C ASP A 77 22.50 -18.41 21.52
N ASP A 78 23.01 -18.21 20.31
CA ASP A 78 22.65 -18.95 19.08
C ASP A 78 21.14 -19.14 18.86
N GLY A 79 20.37 -18.12 19.21
CA GLY A 79 18.91 -18.11 19.01
C GLY A 79 18.12 -18.81 20.13
N LYS A 80 18.68 -18.95 21.33
CA LYS A 80 17.95 -19.39 22.52
C LYS A 80 16.73 -18.53 22.78
N GLU A 81 15.66 -19.17 23.22
CA GLU A 81 14.38 -18.51 23.50
C GLU A 81 14.28 -18.11 24.97
N TYR A 82 13.77 -16.90 25.19
CA TYR A 82 13.54 -16.31 26.50
C TYR A 82 12.08 -15.92 26.66
N VAL A 83 11.46 -16.27 27.79
CA VAL A 83 10.04 -15.96 28.04
C VAL A 83 9.87 -14.45 28.29
N ILE A 84 8.97 -13.82 27.54
CA ILE A 84 8.59 -12.41 27.71
C ILE A 84 7.13 -12.23 28.10
N GLY A 85 6.32 -13.29 28.06
CA GLY A 85 4.91 -13.22 28.43
C GLY A 85 4.36 -14.53 28.93
N ARG A 86 3.56 -14.46 30.00
CA ARG A 86 2.83 -15.60 30.58
C ARG A 86 1.34 -15.30 30.66
N PRO A 87 0.46 -16.33 30.56
CA PRO A 87 -0.96 -16.14 30.79
C PRO A 87 -1.23 -15.53 32.16
N ARG A 88 -2.12 -14.59 32.23
CA ARG A 88 -2.65 -14.16 33.51
C ARG A 88 -3.42 -15.32 34.14
N THR A 89 -3.10 -15.71 35.37
CA THR A 89 -3.90 -16.62 36.18
C THR A 89 -5.30 -15.99 36.32
N LEU A 90 -6.29 -16.58 35.63
CA LEU A 90 -7.66 -16.10 35.65
C LEU A 90 -8.27 -16.37 37.05
N THR A 91 -8.55 -15.36 37.82
CA THR A 91 -9.68 -15.40 38.73
C THR A 91 -10.98 -15.39 37.88
N PRO A 92 -12.06 -16.12 38.28
CA PRO A 92 -13.22 -16.37 37.41
C PRO A 92 -14.18 -15.18 37.25
N VAL A 93 -13.66 -13.97 37.00
CA VAL A 93 -14.47 -12.78 36.76
C VAL A 93 -14.22 -12.30 35.34
N SER A 94 -15.20 -12.60 34.48
CA SER A 94 -15.45 -12.10 33.10
C SER A 94 -14.24 -11.98 32.15
N PRO A 95 -14.26 -12.66 30.99
CA PRO A 95 -13.30 -12.44 29.93
C PRO A 95 -13.62 -11.12 29.23
N LYS A 96 -13.12 -9.99 29.71
CA LYS A 96 -13.00 -8.81 28.85
C LYS A 96 -12.03 -9.19 27.74
N LYS A 97 -12.45 -9.02 26.46
CA LYS A 97 -11.57 -9.06 25.28
C LYS A 97 -10.45 -8.05 25.50
N GLY A 98 -9.29 -8.51 26.00
CA GLY A 98 -8.15 -7.65 26.34
C GLY A 98 -6.90 -8.50 26.59
N ASN A 99 -5.78 -7.88 26.76
CA ASN A 99 -4.45 -8.44 26.97
C ASN A 99 -4.43 -9.54 28.03
N ASN A 100 -4.47 -10.81 27.61
CA ASN A 100 -4.54 -11.97 28.48
C ASN A 100 -3.17 -12.45 29.00
N MET A 101 -2.10 -11.68 28.72
CA MET A 101 -0.73 -12.03 29.10
C MET A 101 -0.18 -10.99 30.06
N THR A 102 0.68 -11.48 30.98
CA THR A 102 1.51 -10.63 31.84
C THR A 102 2.91 -10.61 31.25
N SER A 103 3.54 -9.46 31.16
CA SER A 103 4.93 -9.31 30.73
C SER A 103 5.88 -9.95 31.72
N VAL A 104 6.97 -10.54 31.20
CA VAL A 104 8.10 -11.08 31.94
C VAL A 104 9.33 -10.31 31.49
N GLU A 105 9.82 -9.40 32.35
CA GLU A 105 10.89 -8.47 32.01
C GLU A 105 12.23 -9.15 31.79
N ASP A 106 12.49 -10.26 32.51
CA ASP A 106 13.75 -11.01 32.44
C ASP A 106 14.11 -11.41 31.00
N GLY A 107 13.10 -11.77 30.17
CA GLY A 107 13.35 -12.14 28.79
C GLY A 107 13.81 -10.94 27.93
N PHE A 108 13.29 -9.75 28.19
CA PHE A 108 13.75 -8.53 27.51
C PHE A 108 15.17 -8.15 27.98
N ILE A 109 15.44 -8.21 29.29
CA ILE A 109 16.74 -7.83 29.88
C ILE A 109 17.84 -8.79 29.44
N ASN A 110 17.56 -10.09 29.37
CA ASN A 110 18.57 -11.11 29.10
C ASN A 110 18.73 -11.43 27.58
N CYS A 111 17.78 -11.05 26.71
CA CYS A 111 17.87 -11.32 25.29
C CYS A 111 17.82 -10.02 24.47
N ALA A 112 16.71 -9.28 24.56
CA ALA A 112 16.45 -8.18 23.65
C ALA A 112 17.40 -6.98 23.86
N CYS A 113 17.61 -6.56 25.10
CA CYS A 113 18.51 -5.45 25.41
C CYS A 113 19.96 -5.74 25.00
N PRO A 114 20.56 -6.89 25.36
CA PRO A 114 21.91 -7.24 24.90
C PRO A 114 22.03 -7.38 23.38
N ALA A 115 20.99 -7.89 22.70
CA ALA A 115 20.98 -8.00 21.23
C ALA A 115 21.02 -6.64 20.55
N ILE A 116 20.21 -5.69 21.02
CA ILE A 116 20.20 -4.33 20.51
C ILE A 116 21.56 -3.64 20.77
N MET A 117 22.08 -3.74 21.96
CA MET A 117 23.38 -3.16 22.32
C MET A 117 24.50 -3.74 21.45
N LYS A 118 24.53 -5.07 21.26
CA LYS A 118 25.52 -5.73 20.41
C LYS A 118 25.40 -5.25 18.95
N HIS A 119 24.18 -5.14 18.40
CA HIS A 119 23.95 -4.60 17.08
C HIS A 119 24.50 -3.18 16.93
N LEU A 120 24.18 -2.30 17.85
CA LEU A 120 24.65 -0.91 17.83
C LEU A 120 26.18 -0.78 17.90
N MET A 121 26.85 -1.74 18.58
CA MET A 121 28.31 -1.75 18.71
C MET A 121 29.01 -2.35 17.48
N THR A 122 28.38 -3.29 16.77
CA THR A 122 29.07 -4.10 15.74
C THR A 122 28.51 -3.93 14.33
N SER A 123 27.28 -3.47 14.19
CA SER A 123 26.53 -3.54 12.92
C SER A 123 25.51 -2.41 12.76
N ALA A 124 25.77 -1.24 13.35
CA ALA A 124 24.80 -0.11 13.35
C ALA A 124 24.36 0.34 11.94
N ASP A 125 25.19 0.15 10.91
CA ASP A 125 24.87 0.47 9.52
C ASP A 125 23.94 -0.56 8.86
N SER A 126 23.81 -1.76 9.43
CA SER A 126 22.93 -2.80 8.94
C SER A 126 21.47 -2.56 9.39
N VAL A 127 20.54 -3.33 8.83
CA VAL A 127 19.12 -3.25 9.19
C VAL A 127 18.84 -4.17 10.38
N PHE A 128 18.11 -3.66 11.38
CA PHE A 128 17.60 -4.45 12.49
C PHE A 128 16.13 -4.79 12.28
N VAL A 129 15.77 -6.06 12.40
CA VAL A 129 14.42 -6.57 12.15
C VAL A 129 13.73 -6.91 13.47
N ILE A 130 12.47 -6.49 13.64
CA ILE A 130 11.68 -6.79 14.83
C ILE A 130 10.32 -7.38 14.43
N ASP A 131 10.06 -8.62 14.81
CA ASP A 131 8.75 -9.25 14.65
C ASP A 131 8.28 -9.83 15.99
N GLU A 132 7.48 -9.16 16.78
CA GLU A 132 6.54 -8.05 16.67
C GLU A 132 6.72 -7.15 17.92
N LEU A 133 6.48 -5.82 17.82
CA LEU A 133 6.36 -4.92 18.99
C LEU A 133 4.89 -4.81 19.42
N GLY A 134 4.62 -5.06 20.71
CA GLY A 134 3.27 -5.05 21.26
C GLY A 134 3.17 -4.45 22.67
N TYR A 135 2.17 -4.87 23.42
CA TYR A 135 1.93 -4.33 24.75
C TYR A 135 2.82 -4.96 25.85
N LEU A 136 3.40 -6.13 25.60
CA LEU A 136 4.30 -6.78 26.57
C LEU A 136 5.54 -5.94 26.82
N GLU A 137 6.02 -5.26 25.79
CA GLU A 137 7.17 -4.37 25.79
C GLU A 137 6.93 -3.08 26.59
N SER A 138 5.66 -2.70 26.75
CA SER A 138 5.28 -1.44 27.39
C SER A 138 5.54 -1.40 28.91
N SER A 139 5.86 -2.51 29.57
CA SER A 139 6.20 -2.56 31.00
C SER A 139 7.70 -2.55 31.26
N CYS A 140 8.55 -2.93 30.29
CA CYS A 140 9.99 -3.01 30.47
C CYS A 140 10.71 -1.73 30.04
N ILE A 141 10.96 -0.82 30.98
CA ILE A 141 11.60 0.47 30.68
C ILE A 141 12.98 0.32 30.04
N PRO A 142 13.90 -0.57 30.52
CA PRO A 142 15.20 -0.75 29.88
C PRO A 142 15.08 -1.16 28.41
N PHE A 143 14.09 -1.99 28.04
CA PHE A 143 13.86 -2.36 26.65
C PHE A 143 13.38 -1.16 25.80
N GLN A 144 12.47 -0.34 26.34
CA GLN A 144 11.98 0.86 25.65
C GLN A 144 13.11 1.85 25.34
N GLU A 145 14.03 2.05 26.29
CA GLU A 145 15.22 2.90 26.12
C GLU A 145 16.15 2.35 25.04
N ASN A 146 16.37 1.03 25.01
CA ASN A 146 17.16 0.36 23.98
C ASN A 146 16.52 0.49 22.60
N ILE A 147 15.19 0.33 22.47
CA ILE A 147 14.47 0.55 21.21
C ILE A 147 14.61 2.00 20.73
N LYS A 148 14.50 2.96 21.64
CA LYS A 148 14.69 4.38 21.29
C LYS A 148 16.12 4.61 20.77
N SER A 149 17.12 4.10 21.45
CA SER A 149 18.52 4.18 21.01
C SER A 149 18.73 3.49 19.64
N LEU A 150 18.10 2.34 19.41
CA LEU A 150 18.15 1.64 18.14
C LEU A 150 17.57 2.48 17.00
N LEU A 151 16.41 3.09 17.20
CA LEU A 151 15.76 3.96 16.21
C LEU A 151 16.59 5.21 15.91
N ASP A 152 17.26 5.78 16.91
CA ASP A 152 18.10 6.96 16.71
C ASP A 152 19.37 6.64 15.88
N ASN A 153 19.94 5.44 16.04
CA ASN A 153 21.28 5.10 15.55
C ASN A 153 21.31 4.06 14.40
N SER A 154 20.24 3.30 14.15
CA SER A 154 20.22 2.27 13.12
C SER A 154 18.95 2.31 12.29
N ARG A 155 18.87 1.55 11.18
CA ARG A 155 17.66 1.33 10.38
C ARG A 155 16.85 0.16 10.92
N VAL A 156 15.53 0.31 10.98
CA VAL A 156 14.65 -0.72 11.53
C VAL A 156 13.53 -1.07 10.55
N LEU A 157 13.34 -2.37 10.33
CA LEU A 157 12.14 -2.95 9.72
C LEU A 157 11.36 -3.67 10.82
N ALA A 158 10.10 -3.33 11.06
CA ALA A 158 9.39 -3.93 12.17
C ALA A 158 7.90 -4.17 11.91
N VAL A 159 7.36 -5.15 12.61
CA VAL A 159 5.93 -5.30 12.84
C VAL A 159 5.57 -4.64 14.15
N ILE A 160 4.54 -3.80 14.16
CA ILE A 160 4.02 -3.13 15.36
C ILE A 160 2.51 -3.30 15.47
N ARG A 161 2.01 -3.59 16.66
CA ARG A 161 0.57 -3.76 16.90
C ARG A 161 -0.19 -2.45 16.83
N LYS A 162 -1.47 -2.54 16.38
CA LYS A 162 -2.42 -1.40 16.38
C LYS A 162 -2.75 -0.87 17.77
N GLN A 163 -2.51 -1.65 18.83
CA GLN A 163 -2.79 -1.24 20.22
C GLN A 163 -2.16 0.12 20.52
N SER A 164 -2.87 0.91 21.33
CA SER A 164 -2.39 2.19 21.83
C SER A 164 -1.78 1.97 23.22
N THR A 165 -0.51 2.31 23.33
CA THR A 165 0.23 2.48 24.58
C THR A 165 1.18 3.66 24.38
N GLU A 166 1.57 4.34 25.45
CA GLU A 166 2.49 5.49 25.34
C GLU A 166 3.77 5.12 24.55
N PHE A 167 4.33 3.95 24.81
CA PHE A 167 5.50 3.45 24.10
C PHE A 167 5.25 3.23 22.60
N LEU A 168 4.20 2.46 22.24
CA LEU A 168 3.91 2.17 20.82
C LEU A 168 3.52 3.43 20.04
N ASP A 169 2.76 4.33 20.68
CA ASP A 169 2.32 5.56 20.05
C ASP A 169 3.48 6.55 19.86
N SER A 170 4.48 6.54 20.78
CA SER A 170 5.71 7.32 20.62
C SER A 170 6.52 6.88 19.40
N ILE A 171 6.56 5.56 19.11
CA ILE A 171 7.22 5.03 17.91
C ILE A 171 6.44 5.39 16.64
N LYS A 172 5.12 5.14 16.64
CA LYS A 172 4.26 5.40 15.48
C LYS A 172 4.22 6.86 15.07
N SER A 173 4.40 7.79 16.04
CA SER A 173 4.37 9.24 15.80
C SER A 173 5.73 9.83 15.38
N ARG A 174 6.80 9.04 15.30
CA ARG A 174 8.11 9.52 14.85
C ARG A 174 8.05 9.99 13.39
N SER A 175 8.69 11.11 13.11
CA SER A 175 8.74 11.70 11.76
C SER A 175 9.57 10.87 10.77
N ASP A 176 10.51 10.05 11.26
CA ASP A 176 11.39 9.19 10.46
C ASP A 176 10.85 7.77 10.26
N VAL A 177 9.63 7.48 10.73
CA VAL A 177 8.95 6.19 10.56
C VAL A 177 7.94 6.24 9.41
N LEU A 178 8.04 5.31 8.47
CA LEU A 178 6.98 4.97 7.53
C LEU A 178 6.12 3.87 8.16
N LEU A 179 4.90 4.20 8.55
CA LEU A 179 3.95 3.24 9.12
C LEU A 179 2.93 2.83 8.04
N ILE A 180 2.86 1.54 7.72
CA ILE A 180 1.90 0.96 6.77
C ILE A 180 0.88 0.11 7.53
N ASP A 181 -0.39 0.51 7.49
CA ASP A 181 -1.51 -0.29 7.99
C ASP A 181 -2.05 -1.17 6.85
N ILE A 182 -1.90 -2.50 6.99
CA ILE A 182 -2.23 -3.44 5.91
C ILE A 182 -3.71 -3.82 5.82
N ASP A 183 -4.55 -3.47 6.80
CA ASP A 183 -5.94 -3.93 6.81
C ASP A 183 -6.86 -3.15 5.87
N ASN A 184 -6.65 -1.86 5.74
CA ASN A 184 -7.51 -0.95 4.97
C ASN A 184 -6.70 0.04 4.15
N THR A 185 -5.53 -0.36 3.68
CA THR A 185 -4.54 0.52 3.05
C THR A 185 -5.15 1.40 1.95
N PHE A 186 -5.98 0.82 1.09
CA PHE A 186 -6.50 1.50 -0.09
C PHE A 186 -7.99 1.87 -0.01
N SER A 187 -8.63 1.70 1.16
CA SER A 187 -10.07 1.93 1.33
C SER A 187 -10.51 3.37 1.09
N SER A 188 -9.60 4.34 1.20
CA SER A 188 -9.84 5.75 0.87
C SER A 188 -9.77 6.08 -0.62
N ILE A 189 -9.41 5.12 -1.48
CA ILE A 189 -9.36 5.28 -2.93
C ILE A 189 -10.53 4.53 -3.57
N SER A 190 -11.23 5.18 -4.49
CA SER A 190 -12.24 4.53 -5.35
C SER A 190 -11.68 4.32 -6.75
N CYS A 191 -12.02 3.20 -7.39
CA CYS A 191 -11.56 2.83 -8.73
C CYS A 191 -12.71 2.96 -9.75
N ILE A 192 -12.44 3.61 -10.87
CA ILE A 192 -13.31 3.66 -12.05
C ILE A 192 -12.61 2.92 -13.19
N ILE A 193 -13.13 1.76 -13.56
CA ILE A 193 -12.67 0.99 -14.73
C ILE A 193 -13.28 1.60 -15.99
N MET A 194 -12.43 2.11 -16.88
CA MET A 194 -12.81 2.84 -18.09
C MET A 194 -12.99 1.87 -19.26
N ALA A 195 -14.22 1.45 -19.54
CA ALA A 195 -14.54 0.37 -20.49
C ALA A 195 -15.51 0.79 -21.62
N SER A 196 -15.39 2.03 -22.14
CA SER A 196 -16.35 2.55 -23.13
C SER A 196 -15.71 2.89 -24.49
N GLY A 197 -14.52 2.36 -24.78
CA GLY A 197 -13.87 2.54 -26.08
C GLY A 197 -14.71 2.01 -27.24
N MET A 198 -14.72 2.73 -28.39
CA MET A 198 -15.47 2.31 -29.57
C MET A 198 -14.78 1.24 -30.41
N SER A 199 -13.55 0.86 -30.09
CA SER A 199 -12.76 -0.18 -30.75
C SER A 199 -12.71 -0.08 -32.31
N LYS A 200 -12.78 1.14 -32.87
CA LYS A 200 -12.94 1.36 -34.32
C LYS A 200 -11.81 0.75 -35.16
N ARG A 201 -10.57 0.73 -34.63
CA ARG A 201 -9.39 0.15 -35.30
C ARG A 201 -9.28 -1.36 -35.12
N PHE A 202 -9.95 -1.91 -34.12
CA PHE A 202 -9.94 -3.33 -33.81
C PHE A 202 -10.97 -4.14 -34.63
N GLY A 203 -12.02 -3.46 -35.15
CA GLY A 203 -13.10 -4.07 -35.94
C GLY A 203 -14.21 -4.72 -35.14
N THR A 204 -13.93 -5.18 -33.92
CA THR A 204 -14.89 -5.74 -32.96
C THR A 204 -14.67 -5.09 -31.59
N ASN A 205 -15.46 -5.46 -30.59
CA ASN A 205 -15.23 -4.96 -29.22
C ASN A 205 -13.90 -5.52 -28.68
N LYS A 206 -12.82 -4.72 -28.72
CA LYS A 206 -11.49 -5.14 -28.28
C LYS A 206 -11.45 -5.63 -26.82
N LEU A 207 -12.34 -5.11 -25.97
CA LEU A 207 -12.36 -5.45 -24.54
C LEU A 207 -12.81 -6.90 -24.27
N LEU A 208 -13.43 -7.55 -25.27
CA LEU A 208 -13.77 -8.97 -25.28
C LEU A 208 -12.67 -9.85 -25.88
N ALA A 209 -11.60 -9.27 -26.44
CA ALA A 209 -10.49 -10.02 -27.00
C ALA A 209 -9.75 -10.77 -25.87
N SER A 210 -9.41 -12.03 -26.15
CA SER A 210 -8.69 -12.89 -25.19
C SER A 210 -7.23 -12.49 -25.06
N PHE A 211 -6.77 -12.34 -23.82
CA PHE A 211 -5.41 -12.07 -23.45
C PHE A 211 -5.08 -12.80 -22.14
N ASN A 212 -4.16 -13.77 -22.18
CA ASN A 212 -3.79 -14.59 -21.01
C ASN A 212 -5.00 -15.28 -20.32
N ASN A 213 -5.77 -16.05 -21.09
CA ASN A 213 -6.95 -16.80 -20.64
C ASN A 213 -8.16 -15.97 -20.14
N ASN A 214 -8.06 -14.66 -20.11
CA ASN A 214 -9.15 -13.75 -19.78
C ASN A 214 -9.41 -12.79 -20.95
N THR A 215 -10.52 -12.09 -20.94
CA THR A 215 -10.71 -10.93 -21.80
C THR A 215 -9.89 -9.73 -21.27
N LEU A 216 -9.62 -8.73 -22.13
CA LEU A 216 -8.95 -7.50 -21.68
C LEU A 216 -9.73 -6.85 -20.53
N PHE A 217 -11.05 -6.88 -20.57
CA PHE A 217 -11.87 -6.33 -19.51
C PHE A 217 -11.79 -7.11 -18.21
N GLU A 218 -11.79 -8.43 -18.27
CA GLU A 218 -11.60 -9.29 -17.10
C GLU A 218 -10.22 -9.10 -16.47
N ASN A 219 -9.17 -8.89 -17.27
CA ASN A 219 -7.85 -8.54 -16.74
C ASN A 219 -7.87 -7.22 -15.94
N ALA A 220 -8.60 -6.19 -16.43
CA ALA A 220 -8.75 -4.94 -15.69
C ALA A 220 -9.56 -5.12 -14.37
N ILE A 221 -10.55 -5.98 -14.37
CA ILE A 221 -11.29 -6.34 -13.14
C ILE A 221 -10.35 -7.08 -12.18
N ASN A 222 -9.65 -8.10 -12.65
CA ASN A 222 -8.76 -8.92 -11.83
C ASN A 222 -7.66 -8.07 -11.17
N ILE A 223 -7.00 -7.19 -11.93
CA ILE A 223 -5.97 -6.32 -11.36
C ILE A 223 -6.56 -5.36 -10.31
N SER A 224 -7.80 -4.88 -10.49
CA SER A 224 -8.47 -4.04 -9.50
C SER A 224 -8.75 -4.76 -8.17
N HIS A 225 -8.97 -6.07 -8.19
CA HIS A 225 -9.19 -6.88 -6.99
C HIS A 225 -7.94 -7.04 -6.13
N PHE A 226 -6.73 -6.93 -6.70
CA PHE A 226 -5.49 -6.94 -5.93
C PHE A 226 -5.25 -5.67 -5.13
N VAL A 227 -6.08 -4.64 -5.34
CA VAL A 227 -6.02 -3.38 -4.59
C VAL A 227 -7.38 -3.20 -3.93
N SER A 228 -7.56 -3.63 -2.70
CA SER A 228 -8.83 -3.51 -1.95
C SER A 228 -9.35 -2.07 -1.87
N PHE A 229 -9.80 -1.54 -3.00
CA PHE A 229 -10.38 -0.20 -3.09
C PHE A 229 -11.62 -0.06 -2.22
N GLY A 230 -11.87 1.13 -1.69
CA GLY A 230 -13.12 1.40 -0.98
C GLY A 230 -14.35 1.19 -1.84
N LYS A 231 -14.24 1.49 -3.14
CA LYS A 231 -15.28 1.21 -4.16
C LYS A 231 -14.63 0.95 -5.50
N THR A 232 -15.18 -0.01 -6.23
CA THR A 232 -14.83 -0.24 -7.63
C THR A 232 -16.09 -0.21 -8.47
N LEU A 233 -16.08 0.51 -9.58
CA LEU A 233 -17.14 0.51 -10.57
C LEU A 233 -16.60 0.55 -11.99
N ALA A 234 -17.35 0.02 -12.94
CA ALA A 234 -17.05 0.08 -14.36
C ALA A 234 -18.00 1.05 -15.08
N VAL A 235 -17.49 1.76 -16.08
CA VAL A 235 -18.30 2.61 -16.97
C VAL A 235 -18.16 2.07 -18.36
N THR A 236 -19.28 1.59 -18.97
CA THR A 236 -19.29 0.97 -20.28
C THR A 236 -20.50 1.35 -21.12
N ARG A 237 -20.40 1.12 -22.44
CA ARG A 237 -21.52 1.21 -23.39
C ARG A 237 -21.97 -0.16 -23.91
N HIS A 238 -21.25 -1.22 -23.59
CA HIS A 238 -21.38 -2.55 -24.17
C HIS A 238 -22.15 -3.48 -23.23
N ASP A 239 -23.20 -4.13 -23.77
CA ASP A 239 -24.06 -5.03 -22.98
C ASP A 239 -23.30 -6.27 -22.47
N GLU A 240 -22.40 -6.78 -23.29
CA GLU A 240 -21.58 -7.93 -22.93
C GLU A 240 -20.69 -7.66 -21.70
N LEU A 241 -20.18 -6.42 -21.59
CA LEU A 241 -19.37 -6.03 -20.42
C LEU A 241 -20.23 -5.83 -19.17
N VAL A 242 -21.50 -5.44 -19.32
CA VAL A 242 -22.45 -5.40 -18.19
C VAL A 242 -22.63 -6.79 -17.59
N GLN A 243 -22.82 -7.82 -18.44
CA GLN A 243 -22.96 -9.22 -18.01
C GLN A 243 -21.70 -9.72 -17.27
N ILE A 244 -20.49 -9.33 -17.74
CA ILE A 244 -19.25 -9.63 -17.04
C ILE A 244 -19.23 -8.94 -15.66
N CYS A 245 -19.60 -7.67 -15.57
CA CYS A 245 -19.68 -6.96 -14.30
C CYS A 245 -20.63 -7.63 -13.29
N GLU A 246 -21.80 -8.09 -13.75
CA GLU A 246 -22.76 -8.82 -12.91
C GLU A 246 -22.17 -10.11 -12.36
N ARG A 247 -21.49 -10.89 -13.19
CA ARG A 247 -20.81 -12.12 -12.80
C ARG A 247 -19.69 -11.86 -11.79
N GLU A 248 -18.90 -10.84 -12.00
CA GLU A 248 -17.76 -10.46 -11.15
C GLU A 248 -18.17 -9.57 -9.96
N HIS A 249 -19.47 -9.33 -9.76
CA HIS A 249 -20.02 -8.47 -8.71
C HIS A 249 -19.46 -7.04 -8.69
N ILE A 250 -19.09 -6.49 -9.86
CA ILE A 250 -18.65 -5.11 -10.03
C ILE A 250 -19.84 -4.23 -10.39
N HIS A 251 -19.97 -3.12 -9.68
CA HIS A 251 -21.01 -2.14 -10.02
C HIS A 251 -20.75 -1.53 -11.40
N CYS A 252 -21.75 -1.55 -12.28
CA CYS A 252 -21.62 -1.10 -13.66
C CYS A 252 -22.54 0.08 -13.98
N ILE A 253 -22.01 1.06 -14.69
CA ILE A 253 -22.78 2.18 -15.28
C ILE A 253 -22.79 1.99 -16.78
N LYS A 254 -23.96 1.58 -17.32
CA LYS A 254 -24.20 1.56 -18.76
C LYS A 254 -24.62 2.93 -19.26
N HIS A 255 -24.09 3.36 -20.42
CA HIS A 255 -24.42 4.63 -21.05
C HIS A 255 -24.33 4.59 -22.58
N ASN A 256 -24.92 5.61 -23.24
CA ASN A 256 -24.85 5.78 -24.70
C ASN A 256 -24.17 7.11 -25.10
N MET A 257 -23.49 7.77 -24.14
CA MET A 257 -22.86 9.06 -24.37
C MET A 257 -21.62 8.91 -25.27
N PRO A 258 -21.39 9.84 -26.25
CA PRO A 258 -20.37 9.65 -27.28
C PRO A 258 -18.94 10.01 -26.84
N TYR A 259 -18.74 10.82 -25.80
CA TYR A 259 -17.47 11.44 -25.50
C TYR A 259 -16.79 10.92 -24.24
N ARG A 260 -15.44 11.02 -24.19
CA ARG A 260 -14.62 10.56 -23.06
C ARG A 260 -14.93 11.31 -21.75
N ASN A 261 -15.20 12.61 -21.80
CA ASN A 261 -15.59 13.40 -20.64
C ASN A 261 -16.88 12.89 -19.97
N ASP A 262 -17.81 12.34 -20.75
CA ASP A 262 -19.06 11.80 -20.21
C ASP A 262 -18.81 10.58 -19.31
N MET A 263 -17.90 9.68 -19.70
CA MET A 263 -17.51 8.53 -18.90
C MET A 263 -16.91 8.95 -17.55
N VAL A 264 -15.99 9.93 -17.59
CA VAL A 264 -15.37 10.47 -16.37
C VAL A 264 -16.44 11.07 -15.46
N ARG A 265 -17.32 11.93 -16.02
CA ARG A 265 -18.41 12.57 -15.28
C ARG A 265 -19.37 11.56 -14.64
N LEU A 266 -19.79 10.53 -15.40
CA LEU A 266 -20.70 9.50 -14.90
C LEU A 266 -20.07 8.72 -13.72
N GLY A 267 -18.83 8.28 -13.88
CA GLY A 267 -18.10 7.55 -12.83
C GLY A 267 -17.92 8.39 -11.58
N VAL A 268 -17.38 9.61 -11.71
CA VAL A 268 -17.16 10.53 -10.58
C VAL A 268 -18.48 10.86 -9.88
N SER A 269 -19.53 11.23 -10.62
CA SER A 269 -20.85 11.54 -10.05
C SER A 269 -21.43 10.38 -9.26
N ARG A 270 -21.20 9.13 -9.71
CA ARG A 270 -21.70 7.95 -9.02
C ARG A 270 -20.94 7.73 -7.71
N ILE A 271 -19.61 7.80 -7.71
CA ILE A 271 -18.78 7.70 -6.51
C ILE A 271 -19.22 8.73 -5.47
N LEU A 272 -19.36 10.01 -5.85
CA LEU A 272 -19.74 11.08 -4.93
C LEU A 272 -21.15 10.91 -4.35
N LYS A 273 -22.12 10.46 -5.17
CA LYS A 273 -23.49 10.18 -4.67
C LYS A 273 -23.51 9.07 -3.62
N GLU A 274 -22.68 8.05 -3.77
CA GLU A 274 -22.62 6.93 -2.83
C GLU A 274 -21.84 7.31 -1.57
N THR A 275 -20.79 8.12 -1.68
CA THR A 275 -20.02 8.62 -0.54
C THR A 275 -20.88 9.50 0.37
N ASN A 276 -21.69 10.38 -0.21
CA ASN A 276 -22.62 11.25 0.56
C ASN A 276 -23.72 10.48 1.29
N ARG A 277 -24.11 9.29 0.83
CA ARG A 277 -25.12 8.44 1.49
C ARG A 277 -24.56 7.70 2.73
N HIS A 278 -23.28 7.42 2.74
CA HIS A 278 -22.59 6.69 3.81
C HIS A 278 -21.53 7.59 4.42
N LYS A 279 -21.88 8.36 5.45
CA LYS A 279 -20.98 9.32 6.15
C LYS A 279 -19.67 8.74 6.69
N SER A 280 -19.49 7.42 6.64
CA SER A 280 -18.33 6.71 7.21
C SER A 280 -17.17 6.46 6.22
N CYS A 281 -17.31 6.76 4.93
CA CYS A 281 -16.28 6.44 3.93
C CYS A 281 -16.07 7.63 3.00
N CYS A 282 -15.16 8.54 3.37
CA CYS A 282 -14.75 9.65 2.49
C CYS A 282 -13.77 9.11 1.44
N THR A 283 -14.12 9.22 0.15
CA THR A 283 -13.18 8.94 -0.94
C THR A 283 -12.21 10.10 -1.07
N GLN A 284 -10.94 9.88 -0.70
CA GLN A 284 -9.87 10.87 -0.82
C GLN A 284 -9.28 10.91 -2.22
N GLY A 285 -9.36 9.82 -2.97
CA GLY A 285 -8.83 9.68 -4.32
C GLY A 285 -9.73 8.89 -5.26
N ILE A 286 -9.78 9.27 -6.54
CA ILE A 286 -10.42 8.50 -7.60
C ILE A 286 -9.36 8.06 -8.60
N LEU A 287 -9.17 6.75 -8.71
CA LEU A 287 -8.31 6.12 -9.70
C LEU A 287 -9.11 5.84 -10.98
N PHE A 288 -8.55 6.19 -12.13
CA PHE A 288 -9.04 5.82 -13.44
C PHE A 288 -8.17 4.72 -14.02
N LEU A 289 -8.74 3.51 -14.12
CA LEU A 289 -8.08 2.31 -14.63
C LEU A 289 -8.53 2.05 -16.07
N PRO A 290 -7.62 2.10 -17.06
CA PRO A 290 -7.95 1.70 -18.43
C PRO A 290 -8.17 0.19 -18.53
N SER A 291 -9.11 -0.24 -19.37
CA SER A 291 -9.39 -1.67 -19.59
C SER A 291 -8.60 -2.27 -20.76
N ASP A 292 -7.82 -1.48 -21.44
CA ASP A 292 -7.06 -1.85 -22.64
C ASP A 292 -5.54 -1.89 -22.42
N GLN A 293 -5.11 -1.82 -21.17
CA GLN A 293 -3.71 -1.97 -20.72
C GLN A 293 -3.55 -3.25 -19.88
N PRO A 294 -3.48 -4.43 -20.50
CA PRO A 294 -3.55 -5.70 -19.78
C PRO A 294 -2.26 -6.10 -19.04
N LEU A 295 -1.16 -5.38 -19.27
CA LEU A 295 0.13 -5.67 -18.66
C LEU A 295 0.42 -4.86 -17.39
N ILE A 296 -0.54 -4.01 -16.93
CA ILE A 296 -0.42 -3.34 -15.64
C ILE A 296 -0.22 -4.39 -14.54
N THR A 297 0.85 -4.24 -13.76
CA THR A 297 1.18 -5.16 -12.68
C THR A 297 0.52 -4.77 -11.36
N LYS A 298 0.34 -5.75 -10.48
CA LYS A 298 -0.08 -5.54 -9.09
C LYS A 298 0.87 -4.57 -8.38
N THR A 299 2.17 -4.76 -8.56
CA THR A 299 3.23 -3.95 -7.96
C THR A 299 3.07 -2.48 -8.32
N SER A 300 2.97 -2.17 -9.61
CA SER A 300 2.83 -0.79 -10.11
C SER A 300 1.53 -0.14 -9.65
N LEU A 301 0.42 -0.89 -9.65
CA LEU A 301 -0.87 -0.35 -9.22
C LEU A 301 -0.91 -0.08 -7.71
N GLN A 302 -0.35 -0.97 -6.90
CA GLN A 302 -0.25 -0.77 -5.44
C GLN A 302 0.73 0.36 -5.10
N LEU A 303 1.88 0.46 -5.79
CA LEU A 303 2.83 1.56 -5.61
C LEU A 303 2.19 2.91 -5.92
N LEU A 304 1.41 2.99 -7.01
CA LEU A 304 0.66 4.19 -7.38
C LEU A 304 -0.28 4.63 -6.25
N CYS A 305 -1.01 3.68 -5.65
CA CYS A 305 -1.92 3.94 -4.55
C CYS A 305 -1.20 4.32 -3.25
N LEU A 306 -0.09 3.67 -2.92
CA LEU A 306 0.73 3.98 -1.73
C LEU A 306 1.30 5.40 -1.80
N LEU A 307 1.87 5.78 -2.93
CA LEU A 307 2.41 7.13 -3.14
C LEU A 307 1.30 8.19 -3.15
N PHE A 308 0.13 7.87 -3.73
CA PHE A 308 -1.02 8.78 -3.66
C PHE A 308 -1.41 9.07 -2.20
N ILE A 309 -1.53 8.03 -1.36
CA ILE A 309 -1.86 8.20 0.06
C ILE A 309 -0.76 9.00 0.77
N TYR A 310 0.51 8.71 0.50
CA TYR A 310 1.64 9.41 1.10
C TYR A 310 1.61 10.92 0.84
N TYR A 311 1.37 11.32 -0.41
CA TYR A 311 1.36 12.73 -0.80
C TYR A 311 0.07 13.48 -0.47
N ASN A 312 -1.03 12.78 -0.21
CA ASN A 312 -2.35 13.42 -0.02
C ASN A 312 -2.95 13.21 1.37
N SER A 313 -2.34 12.39 2.23
CA SER A 313 -2.80 12.18 3.60
C SER A 313 -2.20 13.22 4.55
N SER A 314 -3.05 13.83 5.38
CA SER A 314 -2.63 14.71 6.48
C SER A 314 -1.79 13.98 7.54
N TYR A 315 -1.92 12.64 7.62
CA TYR A 315 -1.16 11.81 8.55
C TYR A 315 0.36 11.88 8.29
N PHE A 316 0.78 11.90 7.01
CA PHE A 316 2.19 12.02 6.65
C PHE A 316 2.67 13.47 6.61
N ALA A 317 1.77 14.45 6.38
CA ALA A 317 2.10 15.88 6.31
C ALA A 317 2.51 16.49 7.65
N CYS A 318 1.99 15.99 8.78
CA CYS A 318 2.32 16.51 10.12
C CYS A 318 3.76 16.18 10.57
N ASN A 319 4.44 15.24 9.89
CA ASN A 319 5.75 14.73 10.27
C ASN A 319 6.91 15.26 9.41
N SER A 320 6.65 16.18 8.46
CA SER A 320 7.72 16.83 7.70
C SER A 320 8.27 18.05 8.49
N THR A 321 9.54 17.97 8.88
CA THR A 321 10.23 18.99 9.74
C THR A 321 10.71 20.22 9.00
N ASP A 322 10.31 20.47 7.75
CA ASP A 322 10.68 21.70 7.04
C ASP A 322 9.85 22.92 7.51
N LYS A 323 10.14 23.36 8.75
CA LYS A 323 9.69 24.65 9.31
C LYS A 323 10.52 25.87 8.85
N SER A 324 11.38 25.75 7.83
CA SER A 324 12.27 26.82 7.39
C SER A 324 11.91 27.43 6.05
N SER A 325 10.65 27.75 5.80
CA SER A 325 10.29 28.67 4.73
C SER A 325 9.02 29.45 5.09
N ASN A 326 9.22 30.76 5.17
CA ASN A 326 8.26 31.87 5.30
C ASN A 326 6.78 31.54 5.25
N ALA A 327 6.05 31.99 6.27
CA ALA A 327 4.62 31.81 6.56
C ALA A 327 3.61 32.21 5.45
N ASN A 328 4.05 32.50 4.22
CA ASN A 328 3.20 32.93 3.11
C ASN A 328 3.13 31.94 1.94
N ASN A 329 3.74 30.75 2.03
CA ASN A 329 3.68 29.71 0.99
C ASN A 329 3.18 28.36 1.55
N ASN A 330 2.16 28.36 2.39
CA ASN A 330 1.38 27.15 2.69
C ASN A 330 0.51 26.78 1.47
N ILE A 331 1.14 26.45 0.35
CA ILE A 331 0.51 25.72 -0.74
C ILE A 331 0.39 24.29 -0.21
N ASN A 332 -0.84 23.90 0.16
CA ASN A 332 -1.23 22.57 0.61
C ASN A 332 -0.55 21.51 -0.24
N ASN A 333 0.39 20.74 0.33
CA ASN A 333 1.03 19.59 -0.34
C ASN A 333 0.04 18.45 -0.66
N ASN A 334 -1.22 18.55 -0.24
CA ASN A 334 -2.26 17.52 -0.31
C ASN A 334 -3.04 17.48 -1.64
N ASN A 335 -2.51 18.02 -2.74
CA ASN A 335 -3.23 18.11 -4.02
C ASN A 335 -2.47 17.40 -5.16
N LYS A 336 -1.74 16.32 -4.85
CA LYS A 336 -0.92 15.64 -5.85
C LYS A 336 -1.73 14.65 -6.68
N ILE A 337 -1.63 14.79 -7.99
CA ILE A 337 -2.14 13.86 -8.99
C ILE A 337 -1.05 12.81 -9.22
N CYS A 338 -1.32 11.54 -8.92
CA CYS A 338 -0.35 10.47 -9.17
C CYS A 338 -0.65 9.75 -10.47
N ARG A 339 0.35 9.57 -11.33
CA ARG A 339 0.24 8.90 -12.63
C ARG A 339 1.31 7.85 -12.78
N LEU A 340 0.93 6.68 -13.32
CA LEU A 340 1.91 5.69 -13.73
C LEU A 340 2.75 6.23 -14.90
N ALA A 341 4.06 5.99 -14.85
CA ALA A 341 4.99 6.46 -15.87
C ALA A 341 6.15 5.47 -16.02
N PHE A 342 6.70 5.35 -17.22
CA PHE A 342 7.97 4.69 -17.44
C PHE A 342 8.98 5.72 -17.95
N ASN A 343 10.06 5.91 -17.22
CA ASN A 343 10.95 7.04 -17.39
C ASN A 343 10.14 8.36 -17.31
N GLU A 344 10.21 9.23 -18.30
CA GLU A 344 9.46 10.50 -18.38
C GLU A 344 8.11 10.35 -19.09
N ASN A 345 7.78 9.19 -19.63
CA ASN A 345 6.56 8.94 -20.37
C ASN A 345 5.40 8.66 -19.42
N ALA A 346 4.59 9.67 -19.16
CA ALA A 346 3.43 9.56 -18.29
C ALA A 346 2.24 8.91 -19.00
N GLY A 347 1.71 7.81 -18.42
CA GLY A 347 0.57 7.04 -18.91
C GLY A 347 -0.65 7.07 -17.99
N ALA A 348 -1.41 6.02 -18.04
CA ALA A 348 -2.45 5.64 -17.10
C ALA A 348 -2.01 4.31 -16.44
N PRO A 349 -2.56 3.96 -15.28
CA PRO A 349 -3.61 4.61 -14.46
C PRO A 349 -3.20 5.97 -13.87
N VAL A 350 -4.22 6.74 -13.46
CA VAL A 350 -4.05 8.04 -12.81
C VAL A 350 -5.01 8.17 -11.63
N ILE A 351 -4.54 8.75 -10.51
CA ILE A 351 -5.37 9.04 -9.32
C ILE A 351 -5.45 10.54 -9.13
N PHE A 352 -6.67 11.04 -8.96
CA PHE A 352 -6.96 12.45 -8.65
C PHE A 352 -7.44 12.59 -7.21
N PRO A 353 -6.91 13.53 -6.43
CA PRO A 353 -7.45 13.88 -5.12
C PRO A 353 -8.74 14.70 -5.24
N GLU A 354 -9.45 14.81 -4.12
CA GLU A 354 -10.79 15.41 -4.02
C GLU A 354 -10.87 16.83 -4.61
N CYS A 355 -9.84 17.63 -4.47
CA CYS A 355 -9.80 19.01 -4.97
C CYS A 355 -10.03 19.15 -6.49
N TYR A 356 -9.82 18.07 -7.26
CA TYR A 356 -10.06 18.08 -8.73
C TYR A 356 -11.39 17.47 -9.12
N TYR A 357 -12.25 17.02 -8.21
CA TYR A 357 -13.51 16.36 -8.60
C TYR A 357 -14.44 17.30 -9.38
N ASN A 358 -14.53 18.56 -9.00
CA ASN A 358 -15.33 19.54 -9.74
C ASN A 358 -14.82 19.75 -11.17
N GLU A 359 -13.50 19.76 -11.38
CA GLU A 359 -12.93 19.87 -12.72
C GLU A 359 -13.15 18.59 -13.55
N LEU A 360 -13.09 17.41 -12.92
CA LEU A 360 -13.43 16.14 -13.57
C LEU A 360 -14.90 16.08 -14.00
N LEU A 361 -15.81 16.67 -13.21
CA LEU A 361 -17.24 16.77 -13.55
C LEU A 361 -17.51 17.76 -14.69
N THR A 362 -16.66 18.74 -14.92
CA THR A 362 -16.82 19.84 -15.88
C THR A 362 -15.79 19.81 -17.02
N LEU A 363 -15.19 18.64 -17.30
CA LEU A 363 -14.23 18.46 -18.38
C LEU A 363 -14.78 18.95 -19.74
N PRO A 364 -13.96 19.63 -20.54
CA PRO A 364 -14.33 20.00 -21.90
C PRO A 364 -14.66 18.78 -22.77
N LEU A 365 -15.46 18.98 -23.80
CA LEU A 365 -15.93 17.95 -24.71
C LEU A 365 -14.76 17.11 -25.26
N GLY A 366 -14.88 15.79 -25.17
CA GLY A 366 -13.88 14.84 -25.65
C GLY A 366 -12.60 14.74 -24.82
N LYS A 367 -12.42 15.56 -23.75
CA LYS A 367 -11.26 15.49 -22.88
C LYS A 367 -11.45 14.45 -21.77
N GLY A 368 -10.34 13.89 -21.29
CA GLY A 368 -10.28 13.01 -20.10
C GLY A 368 -9.41 13.63 -19.02
N GLY A 369 -9.16 12.89 -17.94
CA GLY A 369 -8.35 13.35 -16.79
C GLY A 369 -6.95 13.87 -17.15
N GLY A 370 -6.34 13.37 -18.23
CA GLY A 370 -5.06 13.89 -18.73
C GLY A 370 -5.06 15.38 -19.08
N PHE A 371 -6.25 15.98 -19.35
CA PHE A 371 -6.39 17.42 -19.54
C PHE A 371 -6.08 18.20 -18.25
N ILE A 372 -6.57 17.72 -17.10
CA ILE A 372 -6.32 18.33 -15.79
C ILE A 372 -4.84 18.16 -15.41
N ALA A 373 -4.28 16.96 -15.60
CA ALA A 373 -2.86 16.72 -15.31
C ALA A 373 -1.94 17.65 -16.11
N LYS A 374 -2.25 17.93 -17.38
CA LYS A 374 -1.53 18.89 -18.20
C LYS A 374 -1.70 20.35 -17.75
N LYS A 375 -2.85 20.69 -17.17
CA LYS A 375 -3.14 22.02 -16.63
C LYS A 375 -2.35 22.31 -15.36
N TYR A 376 -2.05 21.26 -14.55
CA TYR A 376 -1.37 21.37 -13.27
C TYR A 376 -0.09 20.52 -13.21
N PRO A 377 0.92 20.75 -14.08
CA PRO A 377 2.10 19.90 -14.19
C PRO A 377 2.91 19.81 -12.89
N ALA A 378 2.98 20.90 -12.11
CA ALA A 378 3.66 20.94 -10.82
C ALA A 378 2.99 20.10 -9.72
N GLN A 379 1.74 19.69 -9.93
CA GLN A 379 1.00 18.83 -9.01
C GLN A 379 1.04 17.36 -9.44
N VAL A 380 1.66 17.03 -10.56
CA VAL A 380 1.77 15.65 -11.04
C VAL A 380 2.99 14.98 -10.45
N VAL A 381 2.76 13.83 -9.82
CA VAL A 381 3.80 12.90 -9.36
C VAL A 381 3.82 11.73 -10.35
N LEU A 382 4.97 11.50 -10.97
CA LEU A 382 5.21 10.34 -11.82
C LEU A 382 5.62 9.16 -10.96
N VAL A 383 4.85 8.07 -11.04
CA VAL A 383 5.08 6.84 -10.29
C VAL A 383 5.68 5.82 -11.24
N PRO A 384 6.85 5.24 -10.92
CA PRO A 384 7.51 4.32 -11.83
C PRO A 384 6.71 3.03 -12.05
N ALA A 385 6.48 2.70 -13.31
CA ALA A 385 6.04 1.37 -13.72
C ALA A 385 7.23 0.40 -13.68
N GLN A 386 6.96 -0.89 -13.50
CA GLN A 386 8.00 -1.92 -13.51
C GLN A 386 8.56 -2.14 -14.92
N ASP A 387 7.73 -1.91 -15.95
CA ASP A 387 8.09 -2.11 -17.34
C ASP A 387 7.37 -1.08 -18.23
N GLU A 388 7.95 -0.73 -19.39
CA GLU A 388 7.33 0.19 -20.35
C GLU A 388 6.01 -0.35 -20.92
N TYR A 389 5.91 -1.67 -21.06
CA TYR A 389 4.74 -2.33 -21.65
C TYR A 389 3.47 -2.23 -20.77
N GLU A 390 3.61 -1.89 -19.50
CA GLU A 390 2.46 -1.62 -18.63
C GLU A 390 1.63 -0.42 -19.11
N LEU A 391 2.23 0.49 -19.85
CA LEU A 391 1.59 1.72 -20.35
C LEU A 391 1.03 1.57 -21.78
N TYR A 392 1.19 0.40 -22.41
CA TYR A 392 0.76 0.21 -23.78
C TYR A 392 -0.71 -0.17 -23.88
N ASP A 393 -1.47 0.61 -24.67
CA ASP A 393 -2.86 0.30 -25.02
C ASP A 393 -2.90 -0.77 -26.13
N ILE A 394 -3.82 -1.71 -26.05
CA ILE A 394 -4.21 -2.57 -27.17
C ILE A 394 -5.26 -1.85 -27.99
N ASP A 395 -4.89 -1.37 -29.18
CA ASP A 395 -5.76 -0.63 -30.09
C ASP A 395 -6.08 -1.40 -31.37
N THR A 396 -5.20 -2.31 -31.77
CA THR A 396 -5.31 -3.13 -32.99
C THR A 396 -5.10 -4.62 -32.67
N PRO A 397 -5.54 -5.55 -33.55
CA PRO A 397 -5.21 -6.99 -33.41
C PRO A 397 -3.70 -7.25 -33.37
N ASP A 398 -2.90 -6.45 -34.10
CA ASP A 398 -1.44 -6.60 -34.10
C ASP A 398 -0.82 -6.23 -32.75
N ASP A 399 -1.38 -5.23 -32.05
CA ASP A 399 -0.96 -4.90 -30.68
C ASP A 399 -1.22 -6.06 -29.73
N LEU A 400 -2.37 -6.73 -29.87
CA LEU A 400 -2.71 -7.91 -29.07
C LEU A 400 -1.68 -9.03 -29.26
N ILE A 401 -1.33 -9.33 -30.53
CA ILE A 401 -0.32 -10.36 -30.85
C ILE A 401 1.06 -9.95 -30.34
N ARG A 402 1.44 -8.69 -30.50
CA ARG A 402 2.72 -8.18 -30.04
C ARG A 402 2.86 -8.29 -28.52
N LEU A 403 1.86 -7.79 -27.78
CA LEU A 403 1.91 -7.74 -26.32
C LEU A 403 1.74 -9.12 -25.67
N SER A 404 1.04 -10.07 -26.33
CA SER A 404 0.95 -11.44 -25.82
C SER A 404 2.30 -12.17 -25.70
N ARG A 405 3.34 -11.70 -26.40
CA ARG A 405 4.71 -12.25 -26.31
C ARG A 405 5.42 -11.85 -25.01
N TYR A 406 4.93 -10.84 -24.31
CA TYR A 406 5.47 -10.39 -23.03
C TYR A 406 4.77 -11.00 -21.82
N LEU A 407 3.81 -11.90 -22.05
CA LEU A 407 3.23 -12.73 -20.98
C LEU A 407 4.32 -13.72 -20.51
N ARG A 408 4.82 -13.53 -19.33
CA ARG A 408 5.81 -14.39 -18.65
C ARG A 408 5.15 -15.22 -17.57
#